data_0b0bced60aa64a8721de7c65a2ec7a90
#
_entry.id   0b0bced60aa64a8721de7c65a2ec7a90
#
_cell.length_a   1.000
_cell.length_b   1.000
_cell.length_c   1.000
_cell.angle_alpha   90.00
_cell.angle_beta   90.00
_cell.angle_gamma   90.00
#
_symmetry.space_group_name_H-M   'P 1'
#
loop_
_entity.id
_entity.type
_entity.pdbx_description
1 polymer ?
#
loop_
_entity_poly.entity_id
_entity_poly.type
_entity_poly.pdbx_seq_one_letter_code
_entity_poly.pdbx_strand_id
1 'polypeptide(L)'
;YAQVNKTLGDVRPDVVFMGNSITEGWFNQHPEFFQKNNFLGRGIGGQTSSEVLVRFRQDVIELHPQCVAIMAGTNDIAMNNGYIALENTYQNIVSMCELARFNGIKVLLCSVTPCVRYNWRPQVEPGKIIPKLNAMLRKYADSAEGVEYVDYFSAMADKDNAMLPEYSPEGCHPNGEGYKVMEKIIVSAINKVNGTDKNYFVY
;
A
#
# COMPACT_ATOMS: atom_id res chain seq x y z
N TYR A 1 -4.14 -12.02 11.11
CA TYR A 1 -5.52 -11.90 10.60
C TYR A 1 -6.25 -13.22 10.41
N ALA A 2 -5.59 -14.39 10.48
CA ALA A 2 -6.21 -15.70 10.24
C ALA A 2 -7.52 -15.94 11.02
N GLN A 3 -7.57 -15.54 12.29
CA GLN A 3 -8.79 -15.68 13.09
C GLN A 3 -9.88 -14.67 12.68
N VAL A 4 -9.49 -13.43 12.39
CA VAL A 4 -10.42 -12.40 11.93
C VAL A 4 -11.01 -12.78 10.57
N ASN A 5 -10.20 -13.33 9.67
CA ASN A 5 -10.68 -13.78 8.35
C ASN A 5 -11.77 -14.86 8.47
N LYS A 6 -11.68 -15.76 9.46
CA LYS A 6 -12.73 -16.77 9.74
C LYS A 6 -14.07 -16.17 10.18
N THR A 7 -14.06 -14.96 10.74
CA THR A 7 -15.31 -14.30 11.19
C THR A 7 -16.01 -13.52 10.09
N LEU A 8 -15.37 -13.34 8.92
CA LEU A 8 -15.97 -12.61 7.81
C LEU A 8 -17.07 -13.40 7.08
N GLY A 9 -17.10 -14.73 7.25
CA GLY A 9 -18.07 -15.59 6.55
C GLY A 9 -17.93 -15.46 5.02
N ASP A 10 -19.08 -15.36 4.34
CA ASP A 10 -19.13 -15.24 2.87
C ASP A 10 -19.00 -13.80 2.35
N VAL A 11 -18.62 -12.85 3.20
CA VAL A 11 -18.46 -11.44 2.81
C VAL A 11 -17.22 -11.32 1.91
N ARG A 12 -17.46 -10.86 0.69
CA ARG A 12 -16.37 -10.52 -0.26
C ARG A 12 -16.08 -9.02 -0.16
N PRO A 13 -14.88 -8.61 0.21
CA PRO A 13 -14.53 -7.19 0.24
C PRO A 13 -14.41 -6.62 -1.17
N ASP A 14 -14.75 -5.34 -1.33
CA ASP A 14 -14.50 -4.64 -2.59
C ASP A 14 -12.98 -4.49 -2.78
N VAL A 15 -12.26 -4.09 -1.72
CA VAL A 15 -10.80 -3.92 -1.74
C VAL A 15 -10.17 -4.43 -0.45
N VAL A 16 -9.06 -5.15 -0.59
CA VAL A 16 -8.15 -5.45 0.52
C VAL A 16 -6.94 -4.50 0.43
N PHE A 17 -6.64 -3.80 1.51
CA PHE A 17 -5.46 -2.94 1.64
C PHE A 17 -4.35 -3.74 2.33
N MET A 18 -3.39 -4.20 1.55
CA MET A 18 -2.28 -5.03 2.00
C MET A 18 -1.02 -4.20 2.19
N GLY A 19 -0.41 -4.23 3.39
CA GLY A 19 0.76 -3.39 3.66
C GLY A 19 1.33 -3.51 5.06
N ASN A 20 1.98 -2.45 5.49
CA ASN A 20 2.72 -2.35 6.76
C ASN A 20 2.06 -1.37 7.75
N SER A 21 2.88 -0.67 8.58
CA SER A 21 2.41 0.30 9.58
C SER A 21 1.60 1.46 8.97
N ILE A 22 1.88 1.89 7.76
CA ILE A 22 1.11 2.97 7.11
C ILE A 22 -0.31 2.49 6.81
N THR A 23 -0.48 1.27 6.32
CA THR A 23 -1.80 0.66 6.10
C THR A 23 -2.52 0.36 7.42
N GLU A 24 -1.81 -0.11 8.44
CA GLU A 24 -2.35 -0.34 9.78
C GLU A 24 -2.81 0.98 10.44
N GLY A 25 -1.97 2.02 10.36
CA GLY A 25 -2.29 3.35 10.89
C GLY A 25 -3.47 4.01 10.18
N TRP A 26 -3.64 3.75 8.88
CA TRP A 26 -4.80 4.23 8.12
C TRP A 26 -6.10 3.65 8.68
N PHE A 27 -6.17 2.34 8.83
CA PHE A 27 -7.34 1.69 9.45
C PHE A 27 -7.62 2.20 10.87
N ASN A 28 -6.58 2.41 11.67
CA ASN A 28 -6.71 2.87 13.05
C ASN A 28 -7.21 4.33 13.15
N GLN A 29 -6.79 5.20 12.24
CA GLN A 29 -7.17 6.63 12.25
C GLN A 29 -8.47 6.88 11.50
N HIS A 30 -8.75 6.16 10.42
CA HIS A 30 -9.91 6.33 9.55
C HIS A 30 -10.72 5.03 9.40
N PRO A 31 -11.23 4.43 10.49
CA PRO A 31 -11.93 3.14 10.40
C PRO A 31 -13.20 3.18 9.55
N GLU A 32 -13.89 4.32 9.51
CA GLU A 32 -15.13 4.46 8.72
C GLU A 32 -14.86 4.41 7.20
N PHE A 33 -13.67 4.87 6.75
CA PHE A 33 -13.27 4.72 5.35
C PHE A 33 -13.29 3.25 4.91
N PHE A 34 -12.83 2.36 5.76
CA PHE A 34 -12.86 0.93 5.49
C PHE A 34 -14.26 0.32 5.64
N GLN A 35 -14.93 0.62 6.74
CA GLN A 35 -16.21 0.01 7.10
C GLN A 35 -17.34 0.41 6.16
N LYS A 36 -17.46 1.70 5.81
CA LYS A 36 -18.53 2.21 4.94
C LYS A 36 -18.35 1.81 3.46
N ASN A 37 -17.14 1.46 3.05
CA ASN A 37 -16.83 1.12 1.67
C ASN A 37 -16.69 -0.38 1.41
N ASN A 38 -16.91 -1.24 2.38
CA ASN A 38 -16.64 -2.69 2.30
C ASN A 38 -15.17 -2.97 1.97
N PHE A 39 -14.23 -2.22 2.61
CA PHE A 39 -12.80 -2.41 2.48
C PHE A 39 -12.24 -3.13 3.69
N LEU A 40 -11.15 -3.88 3.51
CA LEU A 40 -10.43 -4.54 4.59
C LEU A 40 -8.99 -4.05 4.71
N GLY A 41 -8.62 -3.55 5.90
CA GLY A 41 -7.24 -3.27 6.25
C GLY A 41 -6.49 -4.55 6.63
N ARG A 42 -5.34 -4.77 5.99
CA ARG A 42 -4.42 -5.88 6.25
C ARG A 42 -2.98 -5.36 6.40
N GLY A 43 -2.85 -4.22 7.09
CA GLY A 43 -1.56 -3.66 7.50
C GLY A 43 -1.03 -4.32 8.77
N ILE A 44 0.29 -4.57 8.83
CA ILE A 44 1.00 -4.99 10.04
C ILE A 44 2.28 -4.18 10.16
N GLY A 45 2.44 -3.47 11.27
CA GLY A 45 3.57 -2.60 11.51
C GLY A 45 4.93 -3.31 11.41
N GLY A 46 5.90 -2.63 10.82
CA GLY A 46 7.28 -3.12 10.70
C GLY A 46 7.54 -4.17 9.61
N GLN A 47 6.51 -4.74 8.99
CA GLN A 47 6.69 -5.82 8.01
C GLN A 47 7.37 -5.34 6.72
N THR A 48 8.31 -6.17 6.26
CA THR A 48 8.99 -6.07 4.96
C THR A 48 8.15 -6.72 3.85
N SER A 49 8.53 -6.49 2.59
CA SER A 49 7.84 -7.09 1.43
C SER A 49 7.80 -8.62 1.48
N SER A 50 8.85 -9.25 2.01
CA SER A 50 8.91 -10.72 2.19
C SER A 50 7.83 -11.22 3.16
N GLU A 51 7.65 -10.53 4.29
CA GLU A 51 6.65 -10.90 5.30
C GLU A 51 5.23 -10.63 4.80
N VAL A 52 5.03 -9.55 4.05
CA VAL A 52 3.75 -9.24 3.39
C VAL A 52 3.41 -10.32 2.36
N LEU A 53 4.38 -10.76 1.55
CA LEU A 53 4.21 -11.82 0.55
C LEU A 53 3.83 -13.16 1.18
N VAL A 54 4.47 -13.56 2.27
CA VAL A 54 4.21 -14.84 2.94
C VAL A 54 2.74 -14.98 3.38
N ARG A 55 2.09 -13.90 3.81
CA ARG A 55 0.69 -13.91 4.23
C ARG A 55 -0.32 -13.52 3.15
N PHE A 56 0.15 -13.24 1.93
CA PHE A 56 -0.69 -12.71 0.85
C PHE A 56 -1.83 -13.65 0.44
N ARG A 57 -1.57 -14.96 0.41
CA ARG A 57 -2.61 -15.95 0.10
C ARG A 57 -3.76 -15.86 1.10
N GLN A 58 -3.46 -15.96 2.37
CA GLN A 58 -4.45 -16.00 3.46
C GLN A 58 -5.20 -14.66 3.60
N ASP A 59 -4.48 -13.53 3.46
CA ASP A 59 -5.02 -12.21 3.77
C ASP A 59 -5.62 -11.49 2.55
N VAL A 60 -5.41 -12.04 1.33
CA VAL A 60 -5.93 -11.46 0.08
C VAL A 60 -6.64 -12.54 -0.76
N ILE A 61 -5.91 -13.56 -1.21
CA ILE A 61 -6.42 -14.49 -2.24
C ILE A 61 -7.67 -15.24 -1.72
N GLU A 62 -7.62 -15.75 -0.49
CA GLU A 62 -8.72 -16.52 0.12
C GLU A 62 -9.93 -15.65 0.48
N LEU A 63 -9.80 -14.33 0.46
CA LEU A 63 -10.91 -13.40 0.69
C LEU A 63 -11.64 -13.00 -0.60
N HIS A 64 -11.10 -13.38 -1.75
CA HIS A 64 -11.68 -13.13 -3.07
C HIS A 64 -12.14 -11.68 -3.31
N PRO A 65 -11.33 -10.65 -3.02
CA PRO A 65 -11.71 -9.25 -3.25
C PRO A 65 -11.81 -8.95 -4.75
N GLN A 66 -12.50 -7.85 -5.09
CA GLN A 66 -12.46 -7.33 -6.47
C GLN A 66 -11.07 -6.76 -6.80
N CYS A 67 -10.47 -6.04 -5.83
CA CYS A 67 -9.15 -5.42 -5.96
C CYS A 67 -8.30 -5.66 -4.71
N VAL A 68 -6.98 -5.55 -4.89
CA VAL A 68 -6.03 -5.43 -3.78
C VAL A 68 -5.17 -4.18 -3.96
N ALA A 69 -5.10 -3.34 -2.92
CA ALA A 69 -4.14 -2.24 -2.84
C ALA A 69 -2.87 -2.75 -2.14
N ILE A 70 -1.74 -2.74 -2.83
CA ILE A 70 -0.46 -3.24 -2.32
C ILE A 70 0.48 -2.06 -2.06
N MET A 71 0.89 -1.86 -0.80
CA MET A 71 1.86 -0.84 -0.40
C MET A 71 2.90 -1.43 0.54
N ALA A 72 4.09 -1.71 0.02
CA ALA A 72 5.21 -2.31 0.74
C ALA A 72 6.55 -1.74 0.24
N GLY A 73 7.62 -1.93 0.99
CA GLY A 73 8.99 -1.56 0.60
C GLY A 73 9.69 -0.59 1.56
N THR A 74 8.95 0.23 2.32
CA THR A 74 9.58 1.18 3.26
C THR A 74 10.43 0.47 4.33
N ASN A 75 9.95 -0.65 4.88
CA ASN A 75 10.65 -1.42 5.90
C ASN A 75 11.81 -2.26 5.33
N ASP A 76 11.75 -2.61 4.05
CA ASP A 76 12.86 -3.21 3.30
C ASP A 76 14.00 -2.20 3.17
N ILE A 77 13.69 -0.98 2.72
CA ILE A 77 14.64 0.13 2.61
C ILE A 77 15.23 0.47 4.00
N ALA A 78 14.41 0.44 5.05
CA ALA A 78 14.85 0.62 6.43
C ALA A 78 15.68 -0.55 6.99
N MET A 79 15.81 -1.66 6.24
CA MET A 79 16.52 -2.88 6.66
C MET A 79 15.98 -3.44 8.00
N ASN A 80 14.66 -3.44 8.21
CA ASN A 80 14.06 -3.89 9.48
C ASN A 80 14.40 -5.36 9.79
N ASN A 81 14.46 -6.21 8.78
CA ASN A 81 14.86 -7.62 8.89
C ASN A 81 16.24 -7.90 8.23
N GLY A 82 17.15 -6.93 8.28
CA GLY A 82 18.43 -7.01 7.62
C GLY A 82 18.41 -6.47 6.19
N TYR A 83 19.57 -6.51 5.54
CA TYR A 83 19.73 -6.01 4.18
C TYR A 83 19.00 -6.89 3.16
N ILE A 84 18.27 -6.24 2.27
CA ILE A 84 17.68 -6.82 1.06
C ILE A 84 17.99 -5.91 -0.14
N ALA A 85 18.37 -6.46 -1.26
CA ALA A 85 18.58 -5.68 -2.48
C ALA A 85 17.23 -5.08 -2.96
N LEU A 86 17.28 -3.87 -3.51
CA LEU A 86 16.08 -3.16 -3.98
C LEU A 86 15.32 -3.97 -5.05
N GLU A 87 16.06 -4.67 -5.90
CA GLU A 87 15.53 -5.57 -6.93
C GLU A 87 14.72 -6.71 -6.31
N ASN A 88 15.16 -7.26 -5.16
CA ASN A 88 14.43 -8.33 -4.48
C ASN A 88 13.17 -7.80 -3.79
N THR A 89 13.22 -6.59 -3.22
CA THR A 89 12.02 -5.89 -2.73
C THR A 89 11.00 -5.71 -3.85
N TYR A 90 11.46 -5.22 -5.00
CA TYR A 90 10.62 -5.09 -6.20
C TYR A 90 10.04 -6.44 -6.64
N GLN A 91 10.85 -7.51 -6.72
CA GLN A 91 10.38 -8.84 -7.12
C GLN A 91 9.34 -9.43 -6.16
N ASN A 92 9.47 -9.21 -4.85
CA ASN A 92 8.45 -9.61 -3.88
C ASN A 92 7.11 -8.92 -4.15
N ILE A 93 7.14 -7.62 -4.47
CA ILE A 93 5.93 -6.85 -4.78
C ILE A 93 5.32 -7.31 -6.11
N VAL A 94 6.14 -7.53 -7.14
CA VAL A 94 5.68 -8.08 -8.43
C VAL A 94 5.04 -9.45 -8.23
N SER A 95 5.64 -10.33 -7.42
CA SER A 95 5.07 -11.65 -7.11
C SER A 95 3.67 -11.54 -6.49
N MET A 96 3.44 -10.57 -5.60
CA MET A 96 2.09 -10.33 -5.05
C MET A 96 1.12 -9.87 -6.15
N CYS A 97 1.54 -8.98 -7.04
CA CYS A 97 0.73 -8.53 -8.17
C CYS A 97 0.36 -9.70 -9.11
N GLU A 98 1.32 -10.55 -9.43
CA GLU A 98 1.11 -11.72 -10.29
C GLU A 98 0.19 -12.75 -9.64
N LEU A 99 0.36 -13.02 -8.34
CA LEU A 99 -0.54 -13.87 -7.57
C LEU A 99 -1.98 -13.34 -7.57
N ALA A 100 -2.18 -12.03 -7.37
CA ALA A 100 -3.49 -11.42 -7.43
C ALA A 100 -4.13 -11.59 -8.81
N ARG A 101 -3.41 -11.20 -9.87
CA ARG A 101 -3.88 -11.28 -11.26
C ARG A 101 -4.22 -12.71 -11.67
N PHE A 102 -3.39 -13.68 -11.30
CA PHE A 102 -3.66 -15.11 -11.58
C PHE A 102 -4.97 -15.59 -10.94
N ASN A 103 -5.38 -14.99 -9.83
CA ASN A 103 -6.64 -15.28 -9.14
C ASN A 103 -7.79 -14.34 -9.55
N GLY A 104 -7.65 -13.57 -10.63
CA GLY A 104 -8.69 -12.68 -11.15
C GLY A 104 -8.90 -11.41 -10.30
N ILE A 105 -7.97 -11.08 -9.41
CA ILE A 105 -8.01 -9.91 -8.52
C ILE A 105 -7.25 -8.77 -9.21
N LYS A 106 -7.89 -7.62 -9.40
CA LYS A 106 -7.25 -6.43 -9.94
C LYS A 106 -6.32 -5.81 -8.91
N VAL A 107 -5.25 -5.16 -9.38
CA VAL A 107 -4.19 -4.64 -8.50
C VAL A 107 -4.15 -3.11 -8.56
N LEU A 108 -4.16 -2.52 -7.38
CA LEU A 108 -3.84 -1.12 -7.12
C LEU A 108 -2.42 -1.09 -6.55
N LEU A 109 -1.42 -0.88 -7.41
CA LEU A 109 -0.01 -0.89 -7.02
C LEU A 109 0.38 0.49 -6.51
N CYS A 110 0.45 0.64 -5.19
CA CYS A 110 0.69 1.91 -4.55
C CYS A 110 2.19 2.25 -4.50
N SER A 111 2.51 3.50 -4.75
CA SER A 111 3.84 4.03 -4.46
C SER A 111 4.16 3.92 -2.96
N VAL A 112 5.42 3.71 -2.62
CA VAL A 112 5.92 3.98 -1.28
C VAL A 112 5.81 5.48 -1.02
N THR A 113 5.26 5.87 0.13
CA THR A 113 5.06 7.28 0.51
C THR A 113 6.40 8.02 0.69
N PRO A 114 6.43 9.35 0.57
CA PRO A 114 7.66 10.13 0.75
C PRO A 114 8.25 9.93 2.15
N CYS A 115 9.57 9.82 2.23
CA CYS A 115 10.32 9.85 3.47
C CYS A 115 11.78 10.12 3.17
N VAL A 116 12.42 11.04 3.88
CA VAL A 116 13.86 11.33 3.70
C VAL A 116 14.72 10.83 4.84
N ARG A 117 14.10 10.45 5.96
CA ARG A 117 14.80 9.96 7.15
C ARG A 117 13.91 9.02 7.94
N TYR A 118 14.46 7.86 8.30
CA TYR A 118 13.87 6.97 9.30
C TYR A 118 14.44 7.27 10.67
N ASN A 119 13.61 7.67 11.63
CA ASN A 119 14.08 7.99 13.00
C ASN A 119 14.70 6.78 13.71
N TRP A 120 14.26 5.56 13.35
CA TRP A 120 14.78 4.29 13.88
C TRP A 120 15.99 3.74 13.08
N ARG A 121 16.34 4.34 11.93
CA ARG A 121 17.45 3.97 11.05
C ARG A 121 18.12 5.20 10.43
N PRO A 122 18.73 6.09 11.23
CA PRO A 122 19.21 7.38 10.74
C PRO A 122 20.36 7.29 9.73
N GLN A 123 21.02 6.13 9.61
CA GLN A 123 22.07 5.88 8.62
C GLN A 123 21.57 5.59 7.20
N VAL A 124 20.26 5.37 7.03
CA VAL A 124 19.62 5.13 5.72
C VAL A 124 19.09 6.45 5.18
N GLU A 125 19.26 6.67 3.89
CA GLU A 125 18.76 7.85 3.17
C GLU A 125 17.57 7.44 2.26
N PRO A 126 16.35 7.23 2.80
CA PRO A 126 15.23 6.72 2.03
C PRO A 126 14.82 7.63 0.88
N GLY A 127 14.98 8.96 1.02
CA GLY A 127 14.66 9.92 -0.03
C GLY A 127 15.45 9.73 -1.34
N LYS A 128 16.58 9.01 -1.30
CA LYS A 128 17.36 8.63 -2.50
C LYS A 128 16.95 7.26 -3.07
N ILE A 129 16.30 6.43 -2.27
CA ILE A 129 15.99 5.03 -2.62
C ILE A 129 14.52 4.87 -3.02
N ILE A 130 13.59 5.46 -2.26
CA ILE A 130 12.14 5.39 -2.52
C ILE A 130 11.79 5.77 -3.97
N PRO A 131 12.30 6.90 -4.54
CA PRO A 131 11.98 7.24 -5.92
C PRO A 131 12.41 6.19 -6.94
N LYS A 132 13.51 5.46 -6.68
CA LYS A 132 13.99 4.38 -7.55
C LYS A 132 13.02 3.19 -7.53
N LEU A 133 12.60 2.77 -6.33
CA LEU A 133 11.61 1.69 -6.20
C LEU A 133 10.28 2.09 -6.86
N ASN A 134 9.80 3.30 -6.60
CA ASN A 134 8.56 3.81 -7.19
C ASN A 134 8.61 3.85 -8.72
N ALA A 135 9.76 4.22 -9.30
CA ALA A 135 9.95 4.18 -10.76
C ALA A 135 9.87 2.75 -11.32
N MET A 136 10.45 1.75 -10.61
CA MET A 136 10.34 0.35 -11.01
C MET A 136 8.89 -0.16 -10.93
N LEU A 137 8.18 0.17 -9.86
CA LEU A 137 6.77 -0.20 -9.65
C LEU A 137 5.86 0.42 -10.72
N ARG A 138 6.05 1.71 -11.03
CA ARG A 138 5.30 2.39 -12.10
C ARG A 138 5.52 1.72 -13.44
N LYS A 139 6.80 1.47 -13.80
CA LYS A 139 7.14 0.80 -15.06
C LYS A 139 6.47 -0.58 -15.19
N TYR A 140 6.41 -1.33 -14.08
CA TYR A 140 5.69 -2.62 -14.06
C TYR A 140 4.19 -2.42 -14.30
N ALA A 141 3.55 -1.51 -13.57
CA ALA A 141 2.13 -1.24 -13.71
C ALA A 141 1.75 -0.81 -15.14
N ASP A 142 2.57 0.06 -15.75
CA ASP A 142 2.36 0.53 -17.12
C ASP A 142 2.39 -0.59 -18.17
N SER A 143 3.05 -1.72 -17.87
CA SER A 143 3.20 -2.88 -18.76
C SER A 143 2.28 -4.06 -18.43
N ALA A 144 1.61 -4.03 -17.26
CA ALA A 144 0.87 -5.17 -16.73
C ALA A 144 -0.65 -4.92 -16.78
N GLU A 145 -1.37 -5.72 -17.57
CA GLU A 145 -2.83 -5.66 -17.61
C GLU A 145 -3.45 -5.93 -16.24
N GLY A 146 -4.49 -5.17 -15.86
CA GLY A 146 -5.18 -5.31 -14.59
C GLY A 146 -4.42 -4.73 -13.38
N VAL A 147 -3.36 -3.95 -13.63
CA VAL A 147 -2.60 -3.24 -12.60
C VAL A 147 -2.73 -1.73 -12.83
N GLU A 148 -3.20 -1.00 -11.85
CA GLU A 148 -3.24 0.47 -11.83
C GLU A 148 -2.21 1.00 -10.83
N TYR A 149 -1.35 1.93 -11.27
CA TYR A 149 -0.39 2.58 -10.38
C TYR A 149 -1.06 3.69 -9.59
N VAL A 150 -0.90 3.69 -8.27
CA VAL A 150 -1.48 4.67 -7.36
C VAL A 150 -0.38 5.56 -6.80
N ASP A 151 -0.32 6.80 -7.23
CA ASP A 151 0.76 7.74 -6.93
C ASP A 151 0.48 8.60 -5.69
N TYR A 152 0.71 8.04 -4.51
CA TYR A 152 0.70 8.84 -3.28
C TYR A 152 1.96 9.71 -3.16
N PHE A 153 3.09 9.22 -3.67
CA PHE A 153 4.37 9.90 -3.52
C PHE A 153 4.33 11.32 -4.08
N SER A 154 3.92 11.48 -5.34
CA SER A 154 3.89 12.79 -6.00
C SER A 154 2.91 13.77 -5.36
N ALA A 155 1.83 13.27 -4.74
CA ALA A 155 0.83 14.11 -4.09
C ALA A 155 1.24 14.56 -2.68
N MET A 156 2.19 13.87 -2.05
CA MET A 156 2.54 14.07 -0.64
C MET A 156 3.99 14.53 -0.43
N ALA A 157 4.83 14.52 -1.49
CA ALA A 157 6.23 14.91 -1.42
C ALA A 157 6.42 16.41 -1.66
N ASP A 158 7.40 16.98 -0.97
CA ASP A 158 7.99 18.27 -1.36
C ASP A 158 9.05 18.11 -2.45
N LYS A 159 9.71 19.21 -2.81
CA LYS A 159 10.78 19.26 -3.82
C LYS A 159 12.02 18.41 -3.46
N ASP A 160 12.21 18.08 -2.19
CA ASP A 160 13.35 17.33 -1.67
C ASP A 160 13.00 15.87 -1.36
N ASN A 161 11.83 15.39 -1.81
CA ASN A 161 11.26 14.05 -1.56
C ASN A 161 10.87 13.79 -0.11
N ALA A 162 10.78 14.81 0.73
CA ALA A 162 10.25 14.68 2.08
C ALA A 162 8.72 14.70 2.06
N MET A 163 8.10 13.99 2.98
CA MET A 163 6.66 14.12 3.17
C MET A 163 6.35 15.53 3.69
N LEU A 164 5.36 16.19 3.10
CA LEU A 164 4.92 17.50 3.52
C LEU A 164 4.54 17.50 5.01
N PRO A 165 4.98 18.51 5.79
CA PRO A 165 4.80 18.51 7.24
C PRO A 165 3.34 18.45 7.71
N GLU A 166 2.40 18.97 6.92
CA GLU A 166 0.97 18.89 7.18
C GLU A 166 0.43 17.45 7.12
N TYR A 167 1.12 16.54 6.41
CA TYR A 167 0.70 15.14 6.24
C TYR A 167 1.42 14.18 7.18
N SER A 168 2.57 14.58 7.73
CA SER A 168 3.32 13.79 8.71
C SER A 168 4.23 14.65 9.56
N PRO A 169 3.95 14.81 10.87
CA PRO A 169 4.83 15.56 11.76
C PRO A 169 6.22 14.92 11.96
N GLU A 170 6.32 13.60 11.80
CA GLU A 170 7.59 12.87 11.98
C GLU A 170 8.27 12.50 10.64
N GLY A 171 7.62 12.79 9.51
CA GLY A 171 8.16 12.71 8.16
C GLY A 171 8.11 11.34 7.48
N CYS A 172 7.42 10.33 8.09
CA CYS A 172 7.31 8.98 7.52
C CYS A 172 5.88 8.43 7.54
N HIS A 173 5.19 8.46 8.69
CA HIS A 173 3.83 7.93 8.81
C HIS A 173 2.81 9.06 8.62
N PRO A 174 1.84 8.91 7.71
CA PRO A 174 0.80 9.89 7.52
C PRO A 174 -0.05 10.09 8.78
N ASN A 175 -0.45 11.33 9.03
CA ASN A 175 -1.51 11.67 9.97
C ASN A 175 -2.89 11.64 9.27
N GLY A 176 -3.95 12.04 9.97
CA GLY A 176 -5.30 12.06 9.41
C GLY A 176 -5.42 12.89 8.12
N GLU A 177 -4.74 14.04 8.01
CA GLU A 177 -4.77 14.85 6.80
C GLU A 177 -4.04 14.15 5.63
N GLY A 178 -2.92 13.46 5.91
CA GLY A 178 -2.23 12.64 4.92
C GLY A 178 -3.12 11.49 4.41
N TYR A 179 -3.85 10.83 5.29
CA TYR A 179 -4.78 9.77 4.88
C TYR A 179 -5.96 10.31 4.05
N LYS A 180 -6.48 11.50 4.32
CA LYS A 180 -7.51 12.13 3.45
C LYS A 180 -7.02 12.31 2.01
N VAL A 181 -5.76 12.69 1.82
CA VAL A 181 -5.16 12.78 0.48
C VAL A 181 -5.10 11.40 -0.17
N MET A 182 -4.62 10.39 0.57
CA MET A 182 -4.52 9.01 0.07
C MET A 182 -5.90 8.45 -0.30
N GLU A 183 -6.94 8.72 0.47
CA GLU A 183 -8.32 8.30 0.20
C GLU A 183 -8.84 8.81 -1.14
N LYS A 184 -8.68 10.11 -1.41
CA LYS A 184 -9.13 10.71 -2.68
C LYS A 184 -8.43 10.09 -3.88
N ILE A 185 -7.14 9.80 -3.75
CA ILE A 185 -6.35 9.19 -4.82
C ILE A 185 -6.77 7.73 -5.06
N ILE A 186 -6.90 6.95 -3.98
CA ILE A 186 -7.20 5.51 -4.12
C ILE A 186 -8.61 5.26 -4.65
N VAL A 187 -9.62 6.03 -4.22
CA VAL A 187 -11.00 5.83 -4.73
C VAL A 187 -11.11 6.14 -6.21
N SER A 188 -10.36 7.13 -6.71
CA SER A 188 -10.24 7.41 -8.14
C SER A 188 -9.62 6.22 -8.89
N ALA A 189 -8.55 5.64 -8.34
CA ALA A 189 -7.89 4.47 -8.94
C ALA A 189 -8.76 3.21 -8.89
N ILE A 190 -9.53 2.99 -7.81
CA ILE A 190 -10.51 1.89 -7.69
C ILE A 190 -11.57 2.00 -8.80
N ASN A 191 -12.13 3.18 -9.00
CA ASN A 191 -13.12 3.40 -10.05
C ASN A 191 -12.52 3.17 -11.44
N LYS A 192 -11.31 3.69 -11.68
CA LYS A 192 -10.61 3.51 -12.96
C LYS A 192 -10.38 2.03 -13.29
N VAL A 193 -9.79 1.27 -12.36
CA VAL A 193 -9.46 -0.15 -12.59
C VAL A 193 -10.71 -1.02 -12.73
N ASN A 194 -11.82 -0.63 -12.08
CA ASN A 194 -13.09 -1.35 -12.16
C ASN A 194 -13.99 -0.90 -13.32
N GLY A 195 -13.69 0.23 -13.96
CA GLY A 195 -14.57 0.82 -14.97
C GLY A 195 -15.90 1.27 -14.37
N THR A 196 -15.88 1.83 -13.16
CA THR A 196 -17.04 2.28 -12.41
C THR A 196 -16.92 3.77 -12.04
N ASP A 197 -18.04 4.34 -11.62
CA ASP A 197 -18.13 5.71 -11.06
C ASP A 197 -18.84 5.65 -9.69
N LYS A 198 -18.40 4.72 -8.85
CA LYS A 198 -18.98 4.51 -7.53
C LYS A 198 -18.57 5.65 -6.58
N ASN A 199 -19.55 6.19 -5.87
CA ASN A 199 -19.30 7.20 -4.85
C ASN A 199 -18.87 6.52 -3.54
N TYR A 200 -17.56 6.49 -3.27
CA TYR A 200 -17.00 5.97 -2.04
C TYR A 200 -17.00 7.04 -0.94
N PHE A 201 -17.18 6.60 0.30
CA PHE A 201 -16.98 7.47 1.46
C PHE A 201 -15.50 7.83 1.60
N VAL A 202 -15.21 9.12 1.78
CA VAL A 202 -13.88 9.68 2.13
C VAL A 202 -14.06 10.70 3.26
N TYR A 203 -13.02 10.89 4.10
CA TYR A 203 -13.04 11.89 5.16
C TYR A 203 -12.89 13.32 4.65
#